data_59a817112e4ce4ed92274bb4037642bd
#
_entry.id   59a817112e4ce4ed92274bb4037642bd
#
_cell.length_a   1.000
_cell.length_b   1.000
_cell.length_c   1.000
_cell.angle_alpha   90.00
_cell.angle_beta   90.00
_cell.angle_gamma   90.00
#
_symmetry.space_group_name_H-M   'P 1'
#
loop_
_entity.id
_entity.type
_entity.pdbx_description
1 polymer ?
#
loop_
_entity_poly.entity_id
_entity_poly.type
_entity_poly.pdbx_seq_one_letter_code
_entity_poly.pdbx_strand_id
1 'polypeptide(L)'
;LFLADRALHVHGFEQCREAVACARSNAKRNKLHNCSFTAGDVAVQAKRAARAGESPDIVIADPPRAGIDPKLIALLLELRAKILVAVSCDPARLARDLARLSEGYQVQHVQPFDFFPRTPHVESVALLVRRG
;
A
#
# COMPACT_ATOMS: atom_id res chain seq x y z
N LEU A 1 3.03 -10.82 -3.34
CA LEU A 1 3.98 -11.74 -3.98
C LEU A 1 3.95 -11.68 -5.51
N PHE A 2 2.80 -11.45 -6.14
CA PHE A 2 2.63 -11.39 -7.61
C PHE A 2 3.56 -10.39 -8.33
N LEU A 3 4.01 -9.35 -7.64
CA LEU A 3 4.88 -8.32 -8.22
C LEU A 3 6.36 -8.59 -8.01
N ALA A 4 6.71 -9.67 -7.27
CA ALA A 4 8.08 -9.93 -6.88
C ALA A 4 9.01 -10.24 -8.05
N ASP A 5 8.50 -10.88 -9.10
CA ASP A 5 9.22 -11.18 -10.34
C ASP A 5 9.52 -9.94 -11.20
N ARG A 6 8.86 -8.81 -10.91
CA ARG A 6 8.98 -7.54 -11.63
C ARG A 6 9.61 -6.42 -10.81
N ALA A 7 10.08 -6.73 -9.60
CA ALA A 7 10.68 -5.78 -8.69
C ALA A 7 12.07 -6.24 -8.25
N LEU A 8 12.98 -5.31 -8.03
CA LEU A 8 14.28 -5.62 -7.42
C LEU A 8 14.10 -6.10 -5.98
N HIS A 9 13.22 -5.44 -5.24
CA HIS A 9 12.87 -5.81 -3.87
C HIS A 9 11.41 -5.43 -3.57
N VAL A 10 10.74 -6.24 -2.76
CA VAL A 10 9.40 -5.99 -2.23
C VAL A 10 9.45 -6.02 -0.71
N HIS A 11 9.09 -4.93 -0.04
CA HIS A 11 8.96 -4.87 1.40
C HIS A 11 7.49 -4.73 1.80
N GLY A 12 6.98 -5.71 2.54
CA GLY A 12 5.62 -5.70 3.08
C GLY A 12 5.59 -5.33 4.55
N PHE A 13 4.68 -4.43 4.91
CA PHE A 13 4.41 -4.02 6.29
C PHE A 13 3.01 -4.45 6.68
N GLU A 14 2.86 -5.16 7.79
CA GLU A 14 1.56 -5.69 8.25
C GLU A 14 1.54 -5.72 9.78
N GLN A 15 0.42 -5.33 10.37
CA GLN A 15 0.26 -5.30 11.82
C GLN A 15 0.11 -6.71 12.41
N CYS A 16 -0.59 -7.60 11.73
CA CYS A 16 -0.84 -8.97 12.15
C CYS A 16 0.42 -9.83 11.98
N ARG A 17 0.98 -10.30 13.09
CA ARG A 17 2.19 -11.13 13.09
C ARG A 17 2.00 -12.47 12.37
N GLU A 18 0.83 -13.05 12.50
CA GLU A 18 0.44 -14.31 11.85
C GLU A 18 0.40 -14.14 10.33
N ALA A 19 -0.17 -13.03 9.85
CA ALA A 19 -0.17 -12.69 8.42
C ALA A 19 1.25 -12.50 7.88
N VAL A 20 2.14 -11.87 8.64
CA VAL A 20 3.56 -11.74 8.29
C VAL A 20 4.25 -13.11 8.24
N ALA A 21 3.98 -13.99 9.20
CA ALA A 21 4.52 -15.36 9.19
C ALA A 21 4.05 -16.15 7.96
N CYS A 22 2.76 -16.03 7.61
CA CYS A 22 2.20 -16.62 6.38
C CYS A 22 2.85 -16.03 5.12
N ALA A 23 3.05 -14.70 5.06
CA ALA A 23 3.68 -14.05 3.93
C ALA A 23 5.13 -14.55 3.71
N ARG A 24 5.92 -14.68 4.79
CA ARG A 24 7.27 -15.24 4.74
C ARG A 24 7.28 -16.70 4.28
N SER A 25 6.36 -17.53 4.80
CA SER A 25 6.21 -18.91 4.39
C SER A 25 5.86 -19.02 2.90
N ASN A 26 4.93 -18.19 2.44
CA ASN A 26 4.51 -18.15 1.04
C ASN A 26 5.65 -17.68 0.11
N ALA A 27 6.42 -16.67 0.50
CA ALA A 27 7.60 -16.24 -0.26
C ALA A 27 8.61 -17.40 -0.40
N LYS A 28 8.91 -18.10 0.70
CA LYS A 28 9.81 -19.26 0.69
C LYS A 28 9.29 -20.39 -0.22
N ARG A 29 8.00 -20.75 -0.10
CA ARG A 29 7.38 -21.78 -0.94
C ARG A 29 7.42 -21.45 -2.43
N ASN A 30 7.31 -20.17 -2.78
CA ASN A 30 7.38 -19.68 -4.17
C ASN A 30 8.82 -19.33 -4.59
N LYS A 31 9.83 -19.63 -3.78
CA LYS A 31 11.25 -19.35 -4.06
C LYS A 31 11.55 -17.89 -4.37
N LEU A 32 10.78 -16.96 -3.75
CA LEU A 32 10.98 -15.53 -3.88
C LEU A 32 12.00 -15.06 -2.83
N HIS A 33 13.18 -14.64 -3.30
CA HIS A 33 14.30 -14.26 -2.44
C HIS A 33 14.41 -12.74 -2.25
N ASN A 34 13.65 -11.97 -3.03
CA ASN A 34 13.64 -10.50 -3.05
C ASN A 34 12.45 -9.92 -2.26
N CYS A 35 11.85 -10.68 -1.35
CA CYS A 35 10.74 -10.22 -0.52
C CYS A 35 11.14 -10.18 0.96
N SER A 36 10.88 -9.08 1.62
CA SER A 36 10.97 -8.93 3.08
C SER A 36 9.62 -8.51 3.67
N PHE A 37 9.39 -8.87 4.94
CA PHE A 37 8.12 -8.56 5.62
C PHE A 37 8.40 -8.15 7.06
N THR A 38 7.80 -7.04 7.48
CA THR A 38 7.94 -6.49 8.83
C THR A 38 6.59 -6.43 9.54
N ALA A 39 6.54 -7.03 10.74
CA ALA A 39 5.36 -7.00 11.59
C ALA A 39 5.34 -5.78 12.50
N GLY A 40 4.16 -5.19 12.70
CA GLY A 40 3.93 -4.10 13.65
C GLY A 40 3.12 -2.96 13.05
N ASP A 41 2.99 -1.86 13.79
CA ASP A 41 2.32 -0.66 13.29
C ASP A 41 2.94 -0.20 11.98
N VAL A 42 2.13 -0.17 10.93
CA VAL A 42 2.59 0.05 9.55
C VAL A 42 3.26 1.41 9.40
N ALA A 43 2.67 2.48 9.97
CA ALA A 43 3.23 3.82 9.85
C ALA A 43 4.59 3.92 10.59
N VAL A 44 4.71 3.27 11.75
CA VAL A 44 5.97 3.24 12.52
C VAL A 44 7.04 2.47 11.78
N GLN A 45 6.71 1.28 11.26
CA GLN A 45 7.69 0.42 10.60
C GLN A 45 8.13 1.00 9.25
N ALA A 46 7.19 1.51 8.46
CA ALA A 46 7.50 2.18 7.19
C ALA A 46 8.36 3.44 7.41
N LYS A 47 8.11 4.22 8.48
CA LYS A 47 8.95 5.36 8.84
C LYS A 47 10.36 4.95 9.26
N ARG A 48 10.51 3.81 9.95
CA ARG A 48 11.83 3.25 10.29
C ARG A 48 12.60 2.84 9.03
N ALA A 49 11.94 2.15 8.10
CA ALA A 49 12.54 1.75 6.84
C ALA A 49 13.00 2.95 6.01
N ALA A 50 12.17 3.98 5.90
CA ALA A 50 12.52 5.25 5.24
C ALA A 50 13.76 5.92 5.88
N ARG A 51 13.83 5.97 7.22
CA ARG A 51 15.00 6.50 7.94
C ARG A 51 16.25 5.65 7.76
N ALA A 52 16.12 4.37 7.49
CA ALA A 52 17.21 3.47 7.14
C ALA A 52 17.65 3.59 5.67
N GLY A 53 17.06 4.51 4.89
CA GLY A 53 17.41 4.78 3.51
C GLY A 53 16.56 4.06 2.47
N GLU A 54 15.50 3.35 2.86
CA GLU A 54 14.58 2.77 1.89
C GLU A 54 13.80 3.87 1.16
N SER A 55 13.87 3.85 -0.16
CA SER A 55 13.18 4.79 -1.05
C SER A 55 12.44 4.01 -2.13
N PRO A 56 11.17 3.67 -1.92
CA PRO A 56 10.42 2.87 -2.88
C PRO A 56 10.06 3.70 -4.12
N ASP A 57 10.15 3.06 -5.31
CA ASP A 57 9.60 3.65 -6.54
C ASP A 57 8.08 3.58 -6.57
N ILE A 58 7.51 2.51 -6.00
CA ILE A 58 6.08 2.22 -5.99
C ILE A 58 5.66 1.86 -4.56
N VAL A 59 4.56 2.44 -4.11
CA VAL A 59 3.90 2.05 -2.87
C VAL A 59 2.49 1.54 -3.18
N ILE A 60 2.09 0.46 -2.53
CA ILE A 60 0.72 -0.05 -2.56
C ILE A 60 0.18 0.02 -1.13
N ALA A 61 -0.90 0.77 -0.95
CA ALA A 61 -1.59 0.91 0.33
C ALA A 61 -2.97 0.26 0.25
N ASP A 62 -3.17 -0.78 1.06
CA ASP A 62 -4.44 -1.51 1.22
C ASP A 62 -4.87 -1.42 2.70
N PRO A 63 -5.44 -0.30 3.12
CA PRO A 63 -5.78 -0.05 4.52
C PRO A 63 -7.06 -0.79 4.93
N PRO A 64 -7.34 -0.92 6.24
CA PRO A 64 -8.62 -1.38 6.73
C PRO A 64 -9.75 -0.39 6.33
N ARG A 65 -11.01 -0.76 6.59
CA ARG A 65 -12.20 0.05 6.26
C ARG A 65 -12.15 1.51 6.72
N ALA A 66 -11.40 1.83 7.77
CA ALA A 66 -11.23 3.20 8.25
C ALA A 66 -10.51 4.13 7.25
N GLY A 67 -9.84 3.55 6.24
CA GLY A 67 -8.97 4.26 5.29
C GLY A 67 -7.53 4.37 5.79
N ILE A 68 -6.72 5.13 5.08
CA ILE A 68 -5.30 5.32 5.39
C ILE A 68 -5.14 6.19 6.65
N ASP A 69 -4.34 5.70 7.61
CA ASP A 69 -4.01 6.47 8.81
C ASP A 69 -3.36 7.82 8.44
N PRO A 70 -3.73 8.94 9.10
CA PRO A 70 -3.15 10.25 8.83
C PRO A 70 -1.62 10.30 8.94
N LYS A 71 -1.02 9.53 9.85
CA LYS A 71 0.44 9.44 9.98
C LYS A 71 1.07 8.74 8.78
N LEU A 72 0.37 7.74 8.22
CA LEU A 72 0.81 7.07 7.00
C LEU A 72 0.63 7.98 5.78
N ILE A 73 -0.45 8.77 5.69
CA ILE A 73 -0.61 9.81 4.65
C ILE A 73 0.59 10.77 4.65
N ALA A 74 0.94 11.33 5.81
CA ALA A 74 2.09 12.23 5.92
C ALA A 74 3.40 11.57 5.46
N LEU A 75 3.63 10.32 5.87
CA LEU A 75 4.80 9.56 5.44
C LEU A 75 4.82 9.30 3.92
N LEU A 76 3.67 8.97 3.32
CA LEU A 76 3.57 8.76 1.87
C LEU A 76 3.92 10.03 1.08
N LEU A 77 3.51 11.19 1.58
CA LEU A 77 3.89 12.49 1.00
C LEU A 77 5.39 12.77 1.16
N GLU A 78 6.00 12.41 2.31
CA GLU A 78 7.45 12.52 2.54
C GLU A 78 8.27 11.58 1.65
N LEU A 79 7.84 10.32 1.49
CA LEU A 79 8.53 9.29 0.68
C LEU A 79 8.60 9.66 -0.80
N ARG A 80 7.63 10.41 -1.30
CA ARG A 80 7.58 10.87 -2.68
C ARG A 80 7.81 9.75 -3.72
N ALA A 81 7.29 8.55 -3.45
CA ALA A 81 7.33 7.45 -4.41
C ALA A 81 6.77 7.90 -5.76
N LYS A 82 7.32 7.40 -6.87
CA LYS A 82 6.87 7.80 -8.22
C LYS A 82 5.41 7.44 -8.47
N ILE A 83 5.01 6.27 -7.95
CA ILE A 83 3.67 5.71 -8.11
C ILE A 83 3.14 5.32 -6.73
N LEU A 84 1.89 5.66 -6.48
CA LEU A 84 1.13 5.19 -5.33
C LEU A 84 -0.16 4.52 -5.83
N VAL A 85 -0.40 3.30 -5.37
CA VAL A 85 -1.65 2.57 -5.60
C VAL A 85 -2.40 2.52 -4.28
N ALA A 86 -3.60 3.09 -4.25
CA ALA A 86 -4.48 3.06 -3.07
C ALA A 86 -5.66 2.12 -3.35
N VAL A 87 -5.84 1.13 -2.48
CA VAL A 87 -6.95 0.18 -2.52
C VAL A 87 -7.93 0.52 -1.40
N SER A 88 -9.23 0.37 -1.62
CA SER A 88 -10.23 0.59 -0.57
C SER A 88 -11.53 -0.14 -0.89
N CYS A 89 -12.11 -0.75 0.13
CA CYS A 89 -13.46 -1.32 0.09
C CYS A 89 -14.58 -0.29 0.38
N ASP A 90 -14.23 0.99 0.56
CA ASP A 90 -15.16 2.10 0.82
C ASP A 90 -14.79 3.30 -0.08
N PRO A 91 -15.57 3.56 -1.15
CA PRO A 91 -15.31 4.65 -2.08
C PRO A 91 -15.29 6.05 -1.41
N ALA A 92 -16.10 6.28 -0.37
CA ALA A 92 -16.13 7.56 0.33
C ALA A 92 -14.83 7.78 1.13
N ARG A 93 -14.30 6.73 1.75
CA ARG A 93 -13.02 6.77 2.45
C ARG A 93 -11.87 6.96 1.46
N LEU A 94 -11.92 6.25 0.33
CA LEU A 94 -10.94 6.46 -0.74
C LEU A 94 -10.92 7.92 -1.20
N ALA A 95 -12.07 8.51 -1.51
CA ALA A 95 -12.15 9.90 -1.94
C ALA A 95 -11.54 10.87 -0.91
N ARG A 96 -11.81 10.66 0.39
CA ARG A 96 -11.19 11.43 1.48
C ARG A 96 -9.66 11.30 1.49
N ASP A 97 -9.15 10.08 1.34
CA ASP A 97 -7.71 9.82 1.40
C ASP A 97 -7.00 10.33 0.14
N LEU A 98 -7.63 10.22 -1.04
CA LEU A 98 -7.15 10.83 -2.28
C LEU A 98 -7.08 12.36 -2.18
N ALA A 99 -8.07 13.00 -1.55
CA ALA A 99 -8.04 14.44 -1.31
C ALA A 99 -6.83 14.87 -0.46
N ARG A 100 -6.47 14.09 0.55
CA ARG A 100 -5.27 14.34 1.38
C ARG A 100 -3.97 14.09 0.62
N LEU A 101 -3.93 13.06 -0.22
CA LEU A 101 -2.76 12.72 -1.02
C LEU A 101 -2.56 13.69 -2.20
N SER A 102 -3.57 14.49 -2.56
CA SER A 102 -3.51 15.43 -3.69
C SER A 102 -2.46 16.54 -3.54
N GLU A 103 -1.95 16.76 -2.32
CA GLU A 103 -0.83 17.68 -2.07
C GLU A 103 0.46 17.24 -2.79
N GLY A 104 0.71 15.93 -2.90
CA GLY A 104 1.93 15.40 -3.52
C GLY A 104 1.70 14.51 -4.73
N TYR A 105 0.45 14.10 -4.97
CA TYR A 105 0.11 13.15 -6.02
C TYR A 105 -1.07 13.64 -6.88
N GLN A 106 -1.08 13.19 -8.12
CA GLN A 106 -2.20 13.35 -9.06
C GLN A 106 -2.85 12.00 -9.31
N VAL A 107 -4.16 11.91 -9.14
CA VAL A 107 -4.94 10.72 -9.51
C VAL A 107 -4.95 10.59 -11.03
N GLN A 108 -4.49 9.46 -11.54
CA GLN A 108 -4.49 9.15 -12.97
C GLN A 108 -5.68 8.29 -13.35
N HIS A 109 -6.05 7.36 -12.48
CA HIS A 109 -7.11 6.40 -12.76
C HIS A 109 -7.74 5.88 -11.48
N VAL A 110 -9.04 5.63 -11.52
CA VAL A 110 -9.76 4.91 -10.45
C VAL A 110 -10.57 3.81 -11.11
N GLN A 111 -10.37 2.57 -10.66
CA GLN A 111 -11.06 1.39 -11.16
C GLN A 111 -11.85 0.73 -10.03
N PRO A 112 -13.19 0.67 -10.13
CA PRO A 112 -13.99 -0.14 -9.23
C PRO A 112 -13.98 -1.61 -9.65
N PHE A 113 -14.10 -2.51 -8.66
CA PHE A 113 -14.21 -3.96 -8.83
C PHE A 113 -15.37 -4.49 -7.98
N ASP A 114 -16.27 -5.26 -8.59
CA ASP A 114 -17.35 -5.95 -7.89
C ASP A 114 -16.93 -7.36 -7.49
N PHE A 115 -16.19 -7.45 -6.35
CA PHE A 115 -15.83 -8.75 -5.78
C PHE A 115 -16.90 -9.33 -4.85
N PHE A 116 -17.89 -8.54 -4.49
CA PHE A 116 -18.97 -8.93 -3.57
C PHE A 116 -20.34 -8.66 -4.16
N PRO A 117 -20.72 -9.34 -5.28
CA PRO A 117 -21.98 -9.08 -5.95
C PRO A 117 -23.18 -9.27 -5.00
N ARG A 118 -24.19 -8.42 -5.15
CA ARG A 118 -25.39 -8.33 -4.29
C ARG A 118 -25.13 -7.79 -2.88
N THR A 119 -23.99 -7.16 -2.64
CA THR A 119 -23.71 -6.39 -1.43
C THR A 119 -23.39 -4.93 -1.77
N PRO A 120 -23.45 -3.99 -0.84
CA PRO A 120 -23.07 -2.60 -1.09
C PRO A 120 -21.54 -2.38 -1.14
N HIS A 121 -20.76 -3.45 -1.10
CA HIS A 121 -19.30 -3.37 -1.06
C HIS A 121 -18.70 -3.36 -2.46
N VAL A 122 -17.94 -2.31 -2.75
CA VAL A 122 -17.18 -2.15 -3.99
C VAL A 122 -15.73 -1.94 -3.62
N GLU A 123 -14.85 -2.81 -4.11
CA GLU A 123 -13.41 -2.55 -4.04
C GLU A 123 -13.04 -1.52 -5.09
N SER A 124 -12.23 -0.56 -4.73
CA SER A 124 -11.77 0.48 -5.64
C SER A 124 -10.25 0.59 -5.58
N VAL A 125 -9.61 0.65 -6.74
CA VAL A 125 -8.17 0.82 -6.87
C VAL A 125 -7.91 2.16 -7.56
N ALA A 126 -7.17 3.04 -6.90
CA ALA A 126 -6.73 4.31 -7.45
C ALA A 126 -5.24 4.26 -7.76
N LEU A 127 -4.88 4.67 -8.97
CA LEU A 127 -3.50 4.89 -9.41
C LEU A 127 -3.19 6.38 -9.30
N LEU A 128 -2.13 6.69 -8.56
CA LEU A 128 -1.65 8.06 -8.39
C LEU A 128 -0.20 8.15 -8.85
N VAL A 129 0.13 9.27 -9.47
CA VAL A 129 1.50 9.60 -9.88
C VAL A 129 1.94 10.86 -9.13
N ARG A 130 3.19 10.86 -8.69
CA ARG A 130 3.79 12.00 -8.00
C ARG A 130 3.71 13.25 -8.86
N ARG A 131 3.32 14.37 -8.25
CA ARG A 131 3.46 15.71 -8.87
C ARG A 131 4.93 16.08 -9.00
N GLY A 132 5.29 16.70 -10.09
CA GLY A 132 6.65 17.19 -10.34
C GLY A 132 7.09 18.26 -9.35
#